data_2ae2660eb60751d92bc7c93c3b12cf00
#
_entry.id   2ae2660eb60751d92bc7c93c3b12cf00
#
_cell.length_a   1.000
_cell.length_b   1.000
_cell.length_c   1.000
_cell.angle_alpha   90.00
_cell.angle_beta   90.00
_cell.angle_gamma   90.00
#
_symmetry.space_group_name_H-M   'P 1'
#
loop_
_entity.id
_entity.type
_entity.pdbx_description
1 polymer ?
#
loop_
_entity_poly.entity_id
_entity_poly.type
_entity_poly.pdbx_seq_one_letter_code
_entity_poly.pdbx_strand_id
1 'polypeptide(L)'
;MAEHQIAYFLREVQGAADPARRAAAAKGLGRTGRPEHAAVLVRAAGDRDPAVRAAAAVGLGRLGVRQAAAEVLSALMGDRDARVRRRASLAAIRLGLDGPGITDAFARLLSDPERHVRINALSALEALGALGDVAAVAALLGDPDPTVRGLSRRLLYRFADDPAVAAEVLRTAREGKGAARVQAMTMVPARCTGSLLDSLLTGLRDPSAHVRTAVADRLLTVESATVRDALATALEDESDPRTAAVLLRGAGRRGDPRAAGPALRWLADSMAGPDAVHALGGQGTPAAAERLRSALDDTTLPAPTRAAAAVAVAEGGGWDAVWLLLPLLDDEDPALRTGAVDGLGVLVERGLRLWERHAVAWALTAHLRSGHDTWRTRNALHGLDQALPGVRRLADGASNGQVRAAALSLLDADGDTARQDLRRFVLGLDDPCEAVRYEAATGLLAWVEATGGLPPDGGPARARLARLATGDGSPRVRRAATDVLEALCAPSSG
;
A
#
# COMPACT_ATOMS: atom_id res chain seq x y z
N MET A 1 -44.65 9.64 25.76
CA MET A 1 -44.31 8.39 24.99
C MET A 1 -43.07 7.67 25.56
N ALA A 2 -41.94 8.33 25.81
CA ALA A 2 -40.72 7.68 26.33
C ALA A 2 -40.87 6.98 27.68
N GLU A 3 -41.57 7.54 28.61
CA GLU A 3 -41.75 6.95 29.95
C GLU A 3 -42.59 5.66 29.96
N HIS A 4 -43.64 5.60 29.16
CA HIS A 4 -44.43 4.38 28.96
C HIS A 4 -43.61 3.25 28.33
N GLN A 5 -42.74 3.61 27.41
CA GLN A 5 -41.84 2.66 26.74
C GLN A 5 -40.77 2.13 27.71
N ILE A 6 -40.19 3.00 28.54
CA ILE A 6 -39.25 2.59 29.59
C ILE A 6 -39.93 1.66 30.60
N ALA A 7 -41.13 2.04 31.08
CA ALA A 7 -41.89 1.20 32.05
C ALA A 7 -42.23 -0.18 31.42
N TYR A 8 -42.54 -0.25 30.13
CA TYR A 8 -42.73 -1.51 29.44
C TYR A 8 -41.45 -2.36 29.45
N PHE A 9 -40.29 -1.77 29.03
CA PHE A 9 -39.03 -2.51 29.02
C PHE A 9 -38.60 -2.98 30.43
N LEU A 10 -38.81 -2.18 31.47
CA LEU A 10 -38.51 -2.57 32.84
C LEU A 10 -39.31 -3.80 33.26
N ARG A 11 -40.60 -3.84 32.95
CA ARG A 11 -41.46 -5.00 33.24
C ARG A 11 -41.03 -6.25 32.49
N GLU A 12 -40.77 -6.09 31.18
CA GLU A 12 -40.39 -7.22 30.31
C GLU A 12 -39.01 -7.82 30.70
N VAL A 13 -38.01 -6.99 31.01
CA VAL A 13 -36.71 -7.49 31.46
C VAL A 13 -36.83 -8.32 32.73
N GLN A 14 -37.68 -7.93 33.66
CA GLN A 14 -37.80 -8.54 34.96
C GLN A 14 -38.76 -9.74 35.01
N GLY A 15 -39.81 -9.74 34.18
CA GLY A 15 -40.94 -10.66 34.34
C GLY A 15 -41.32 -11.48 33.11
N ALA A 16 -40.81 -11.20 31.93
CA ALA A 16 -41.19 -11.99 30.76
C ALA A 16 -40.67 -13.43 30.84
N ALA A 17 -41.55 -14.40 30.63
CA ALA A 17 -41.20 -15.81 30.62
C ALA A 17 -40.27 -16.15 29.45
N ASP A 18 -40.52 -15.53 28.25
CA ASP A 18 -39.75 -15.71 27.04
C ASP A 18 -38.39 -14.98 27.10
N PRO A 19 -37.26 -15.70 27.03
CA PRO A 19 -35.92 -15.07 26.99
C PRO A 19 -35.74 -14.07 25.83
N ALA A 20 -36.36 -14.30 24.69
CA ALA A 20 -36.25 -13.40 23.55
C ALA A 20 -36.87 -12.02 23.84
N ARG A 21 -38.00 -12.02 24.55
CA ARG A 21 -38.66 -10.79 25.04
C ARG A 21 -37.81 -10.07 26.07
N ARG A 22 -37.25 -10.82 27.07
CA ARG A 22 -36.32 -10.23 28.04
C ARG A 22 -35.08 -9.61 27.35
N ALA A 23 -34.48 -10.31 26.40
CA ALA A 23 -33.31 -9.80 25.64
C ALA A 23 -33.65 -8.56 24.80
N ALA A 24 -34.82 -8.56 24.13
CA ALA A 24 -35.24 -7.41 23.35
C ALA A 24 -35.49 -6.18 24.25
N ALA A 25 -36.14 -6.41 25.40
CA ALA A 25 -36.39 -5.37 26.38
C ALA A 25 -35.10 -4.82 27.02
N ALA A 26 -34.11 -5.68 27.34
CA ALA A 26 -32.80 -5.23 27.82
C ALA A 26 -32.06 -4.34 26.79
N LYS A 27 -32.09 -4.69 25.49
CA LYS A 27 -31.57 -3.83 24.42
C LYS A 27 -32.34 -2.51 24.27
N GLY A 28 -33.68 -2.58 24.41
CA GLY A 28 -34.57 -1.42 24.42
C GLY A 28 -34.24 -0.45 25.54
N LEU A 29 -34.17 -0.99 26.78
CA LEU A 29 -33.78 -0.21 27.94
C LEU A 29 -32.41 0.46 27.81
N GLY A 30 -31.44 -0.21 27.20
CA GLY A 30 -30.13 0.39 26.90
C GLY A 30 -30.16 1.54 25.91
N ARG A 31 -31.23 1.69 25.12
CA ARG A 31 -31.41 2.82 24.14
C ARG A 31 -32.22 3.98 24.70
N THR A 32 -33.19 3.67 25.52
CA THR A 32 -34.19 4.65 25.99
C THR A 32 -34.14 4.89 27.49
N GLY A 33 -33.42 4.03 28.21
CA GLY A 33 -33.30 4.13 29.66
C GLY A 33 -32.42 5.29 30.12
N ARG A 34 -32.45 5.52 31.42
CA ARG A 34 -31.63 6.52 32.11
C ARG A 34 -30.65 5.80 33.02
N PRO A 35 -29.60 6.48 33.54
CA PRO A 35 -28.57 5.90 34.39
C PRO A 35 -29.12 5.10 35.58
N GLU A 36 -30.22 5.53 36.22
CA GLU A 36 -30.88 4.83 37.35
C GLU A 36 -31.40 3.43 36.98
N HIS A 37 -31.60 3.14 35.69
CA HIS A 37 -32.05 1.81 35.24
C HIS A 37 -30.90 0.79 35.12
N ALA A 38 -29.65 1.19 35.32
CA ALA A 38 -28.50 0.29 35.25
C ALA A 38 -28.63 -0.94 36.13
N ALA A 39 -29.18 -0.81 37.34
CA ALA A 39 -29.37 -1.91 38.28
C ALA A 39 -30.24 -3.04 37.70
N VAL A 40 -31.19 -2.73 36.80
CA VAL A 40 -32.02 -3.74 36.12
C VAL A 40 -31.19 -4.54 35.13
N LEU A 41 -30.33 -3.85 34.36
CA LEU A 41 -29.41 -4.50 33.39
C LEU A 41 -28.32 -5.30 34.11
N VAL A 42 -27.83 -4.82 35.25
CA VAL A 42 -26.88 -5.57 36.09
C VAL A 42 -27.50 -6.90 36.53
N ARG A 43 -28.76 -6.91 36.99
CA ARG A 43 -29.46 -8.16 37.31
C ARG A 43 -29.67 -9.05 36.10
N ALA A 44 -30.05 -8.49 34.95
CA ALA A 44 -30.22 -9.21 33.69
C ALA A 44 -28.91 -9.83 33.15
N ALA A 45 -27.76 -9.32 33.56
CA ALA A 45 -26.45 -9.90 33.26
C ALA A 45 -26.23 -11.27 33.94
N GLY A 46 -27.01 -11.60 34.95
CA GLY A 46 -27.04 -12.92 35.61
C GLY A 46 -28.13 -13.87 35.08
N ASP A 47 -28.82 -13.52 34.00
CA ASP A 47 -29.91 -14.36 33.46
C ASP A 47 -29.39 -15.74 33.00
N ARG A 48 -30.25 -16.77 33.12
CA ARG A 48 -29.93 -18.13 32.67
C ARG A 48 -29.66 -18.19 31.14
N ASP A 49 -30.37 -17.38 30.37
CA ASP A 49 -30.28 -17.36 28.92
C ASP A 49 -29.14 -16.46 28.46
N PRO A 50 -28.19 -16.95 27.60
CA PRO A 50 -27.05 -16.18 27.13
C PRO A 50 -27.47 -14.99 26.27
N ALA A 51 -28.61 -15.04 25.55
CA ALA A 51 -29.08 -13.92 24.74
C ALA A 51 -29.50 -12.73 25.64
N VAL A 52 -30.06 -13.01 26.83
CA VAL A 52 -30.41 -11.98 27.83
C VAL A 52 -29.13 -11.36 28.41
N ARG A 53 -28.16 -12.20 28.84
CA ARG A 53 -26.87 -11.71 29.35
C ARG A 53 -26.14 -10.85 28.31
N ALA A 54 -26.10 -11.30 27.05
CA ALA A 54 -25.50 -10.52 25.95
C ALA A 54 -26.23 -9.19 25.70
N ALA A 55 -27.57 -9.20 25.77
CA ALA A 55 -28.39 -8.00 25.65
C ALA A 55 -28.16 -7.02 26.79
N ALA A 56 -28.01 -7.52 28.01
CA ALA A 56 -27.68 -6.73 29.20
C ALA A 56 -26.33 -6.03 29.06
N ALA A 57 -25.28 -6.75 28.58
CA ALA A 57 -23.98 -6.16 28.28
C ALA A 57 -24.10 -5.01 27.27
N VAL A 58 -24.83 -5.20 26.15
CA VAL A 58 -25.11 -4.15 25.18
C VAL A 58 -25.84 -2.97 25.79
N GLY A 59 -26.84 -3.26 26.66
CA GLY A 59 -27.64 -2.25 27.37
C GLY A 59 -26.76 -1.39 28.29
N LEU A 60 -25.93 -2.00 29.10
CA LEU A 60 -24.99 -1.30 30.00
C LEU A 60 -24.02 -0.40 29.22
N GLY A 61 -23.45 -0.92 28.12
CA GLY A 61 -22.57 -0.15 27.25
C GLY A 61 -23.24 1.05 26.58
N ARG A 62 -24.56 1.01 26.40
CA ARG A 62 -25.34 2.12 25.83
C ARG A 62 -25.80 3.14 26.86
N LEU A 63 -26.13 2.71 28.07
CA LEU A 63 -26.50 3.61 29.15
C LEU A 63 -25.36 4.53 29.61
N GLY A 64 -24.11 4.18 29.34
CA GLY A 64 -22.98 5.03 29.65
C GLY A 64 -22.53 5.00 31.13
N VAL A 65 -23.04 4.09 31.94
CA VAL A 65 -22.78 4.02 33.42
C VAL A 65 -21.50 3.22 33.70
N ARG A 66 -20.34 3.84 33.63
CA ARG A 66 -19.02 3.19 33.77
C ARG A 66 -18.90 2.41 35.08
N GLN A 67 -19.16 3.06 36.20
CA GLN A 67 -18.93 2.49 37.52
C GLN A 67 -19.81 1.26 37.81
N ALA A 68 -21.10 1.31 37.47
CA ALA A 68 -22.02 0.19 37.66
C ALA A 68 -21.77 -0.96 36.65
N ALA A 69 -21.15 -0.69 35.52
CA ALA A 69 -20.93 -1.67 34.47
C ALA A 69 -19.58 -2.38 34.57
N ALA A 70 -18.55 -1.79 35.18
CA ALA A 70 -17.17 -2.27 35.12
C ALA A 70 -17.01 -3.71 35.63
N GLU A 71 -17.46 -3.99 36.85
CA GLU A 71 -17.37 -5.31 37.46
C GLU A 71 -18.19 -6.36 36.71
N VAL A 72 -19.42 -6.01 36.34
CA VAL A 72 -20.34 -6.90 35.61
C VAL A 72 -19.82 -7.23 34.22
N LEU A 73 -19.30 -6.24 33.46
CA LEU A 73 -18.75 -6.48 32.15
C LEU A 73 -17.46 -7.28 32.22
N SER A 74 -16.60 -7.05 33.22
CA SER A 74 -15.42 -7.87 33.48
C SER A 74 -15.79 -9.33 33.73
N ALA A 75 -16.84 -9.60 34.55
CA ALA A 75 -17.35 -10.95 34.76
C ALA A 75 -17.90 -11.57 33.47
N LEU A 76 -18.72 -10.84 32.73
CA LEU A 76 -19.28 -11.32 31.44
C LEU A 76 -18.23 -11.55 30.36
N MET A 77 -17.06 -10.93 30.40
CA MET A 77 -15.93 -11.28 29.53
C MET A 77 -15.40 -12.69 29.80
N GLY A 78 -15.70 -13.29 30.97
CA GLY A 78 -15.43 -14.70 31.28
C GLY A 78 -16.62 -15.65 31.02
N ASP A 79 -17.68 -15.18 30.37
CA ASP A 79 -18.90 -16.01 30.16
C ASP A 79 -18.61 -17.23 29.27
N ARG A 80 -19.30 -18.33 29.52
CA ARG A 80 -19.22 -19.56 28.73
C ARG A 80 -19.66 -19.38 27.26
N ASP A 81 -20.62 -18.47 27.01
CA ASP A 81 -21.12 -18.19 25.65
C ASP A 81 -20.28 -17.10 24.95
N ALA A 82 -19.72 -17.40 23.80
CA ALA A 82 -18.87 -16.51 23.05
C ALA A 82 -19.56 -15.17 22.64
N ARG A 83 -20.87 -15.22 22.39
CA ARG A 83 -21.66 -14.01 22.10
C ARG A 83 -21.70 -13.06 23.27
N VAL A 84 -21.80 -13.60 24.49
CA VAL A 84 -21.78 -12.81 25.72
C VAL A 84 -20.41 -12.16 25.88
N ARG A 85 -19.32 -12.95 25.80
CA ARG A 85 -17.94 -12.42 25.90
C ARG A 85 -17.67 -11.31 24.86
N ARG A 86 -18.10 -11.55 23.61
CA ARG A 86 -17.96 -10.55 22.55
C ARG A 86 -18.74 -9.26 22.83
N ARG A 87 -19.97 -9.35 23.35
CA ARG A 87 -20.79 -8.18 23.66
C ARG A 87 -20.29 -7.43 24.88
N ALA A 88 -19.80 -8.15 25.88
CA ALA A 88 -19.21 -7.57 27.08
C ALA A 88 -17.92 -6.81 26.74
N SER A 89 -17.02 -7.41 25.96
CA SER A 89 -15.77 -6.76 25.54
C SER A 89 -16.04 -5.49 24.72
N LEU A 90 -16.99 -5.51 23.76
CA LEU A 90 -17.38 -4.32 23.02
C LEU A 90 -18.03 -3.25 23.90
N ALA A 91 -18.81 -3.64 24.90
CA ALA A 91 -19.42 -2.69 25.82
C ALA A 91 -18.37 -2.03 26.73
N ALA A 92 -17.38 -2.79 27.19
CA ALA A 92 -16.24 -2.27 27.96
C ALA A 92 -15.41 -1.27 27.16
N ILE A 93 -15.10 -1.59 25.90
CA ILE A 93 -14.40 -0.67 24.96
C ILE A 93 -15.21 0.61 24.76
N ARG A 94 -16.51 0.48 24.49
CA ARG A 94 -17.42 1.62 24.28
C ARG A 94 -17.49 2.55 25.47
N LEU A 95 -17.47 2.01 26.68
CA LEU A 95 -17.47 2.79 27.91
C LEU A 95 -16.10 3.36 28.26
N GLY A 96 -15.05 2.97 27.56
CA GLY A 96 -13.68 3.34 27.87
C GLY A 96 -13.29 2.86 29.28
N LEU A 97 -13.71 1.64 29.66
CA LEU A 97 -13.34 1.09 30.95
C LEU A 97 -11.84 0.83 31.03
N ASP A 98 -11.27 1.17 32.17
CA ASP A 98 -9.85 1.08 32.47
C ASP A 98 -9.61 0.46 33.85
N GLY A 99 -8.36 0.34 34.24
CA GLY A 99 -7.92 -0.22 35.49
C GLY A 99 -7.51 -1.70 35.42
N PRO A 100 -6.78 -2.18 36.44
CA PRO A 100 -6.15 -3.50 36.44
C PRO A 100 -7.11 -4.66 36.16
N GLY A 101 -8.27 -4.69 36.82
CA GLY A 101 -9.25 -5.77 36.63
C GLY A 101 -9.83 -5.85 35.22
N ILE A 102 -9.93 -4.72 34.51
CA ILE A 102 -10.38 -4.67 33.10
C ILE A 102 -9.24 -5.09 32.17
N THR A 103 -8.02 -4.63 32.41
CA THR A 103 -6.82 -5.04 31.67
C THR A 103 -6.63 -6.56 31.75
N ASP A 104 -6.73 -7.14 32.96
CA ASP A 104 -6.65 -8.58 33.17
C ASP A 104 -7.78 -9.35 32.48
N ALA A 105 -8.98 -8.77 32.44
CA ALA A 105 -10.10 -9.38 31.73
C ALA A 105 -9.82 -9.43 30.22
N PHE A 106 -9.29 -8.35 29.61
CA PHE A 106 -8.89 -8.36 28.21
C PHE A 106 -7.70 -9.29 27.95
N ALA A 107 -6.71 -9.35 28.86
CA ALA A 107 -5.58 -10.27 28.72
C ALA A 107 -6.04 -11.74 28.65
N ARG A 108 -7.00 -12.15 29.48
CA ARG A 108 -7.60 -13.49 29.39
C ARG A 108 -8.28 -13.77 28.06
N LEU A 109 -8.87 -12.76 27.41
CA LEU A 109 -9.53 -12.91 26.10
C LEU A 109 -8.56 -13.04 24.92
N LEU A 110 -7.27 -12.86 25.09
CA LEU A 110 -6.28 -13.11 24.05
C LEU A 110 -6.27 -14.57 23.59
N SER A 111 -6.61 -15.51 24.47
CA SER A 111 -6.69 -16.96 24.16
C SER A 111 -8.12 -17.42 23.82
N ASP A 112 -9.05 -16.50 23.55
CA ASP A 112 -10.44 -16.87 23.26
C ASP A 112 -10.54 -17.65 21.94
N PRO A 113 -11.33 -18.73 21.85
CA PRO A 113 -11.54 -19.47 20.61
C PRO A 113 -12.18 -18.61 19.51
N GLU A 114 -12.97 -17.60 19.86
CA GLU A 114 -13.67 -16.73 18.89
C GLU A 114 -12.77 -15.56 18.45
N ARG A 115 -12.44 -15.49 17.18
CA ARG A 115 -11.54 -14.48 16.61
C ARG A 115 -11.93 -13.03 16.94
N HIS A 116 -13.23 -12.71 16.90
CA HIS A 116 -13.69 -11.34 17.18
C HIS A 116 -13.50 -10.94 18.65
N VAL A 117 -13.46 -11.91 19.54
CA VAL A 117 -13.15 -11.66 20.95
C VAL A 117 -11.66 -11.36 21.12
N ARG A 118 -10.78 -12.11 20.43
CA ARG A 118 -9.34 -11.82 20.42
C ARG A 118 -9.04 -10.46 19.78
N ILE A 119 -9.73 -10.09 18.68
CA ILE A 119 -9.62 -8.75 18.07
C ILE A 119 -9.99 -7.66 19.06
N ASN A 120 -11.13 -7.82 19.77
CA ASN A 120 -11.55 -6.85 20.77
C ASN A 120 -10.53 -6.72 21.89
N ALA A 121 -9.96 -7.84 22.35
CA ALA A 121 -8.95 -7.85 23.40
C ALA A 121 -7.69 -7.07 23.02
N LEU A 122 -7.12 -7.37 21.85
CA LEU A 122 -5.94 -6.65 21.33
C LEU A 122 -6.21 -5.16 21.13
N SER A 123 -7.35 -4.81 20.54
CA SER A 123 -7.72 -3.40 20.31
C SER A 123 -7.93 -2.64 21.63
N ALA A 124 -8.50 -3.30 22.63
CA ALA A 124 -8.69 -2.71 23.96
C ALA A 124 -7.35 -2.49 24.69
N LEU A 125 -6.47 -3.50 24.68
CA LEU A 125 -5.14 -3.39 25.29
C LEU A 125 -4.31 -2.28 24.63
N GLU A 126 -4.39 -2.17 23.31
CA GLU A 126 -3.73 -1.08 22.56
C GLU A 126 -4.27 0.29 22.97
N ALA A 127 -5.60 0.44 23.10
CA ALA A 127 -6.25 1.69 23.52
C ALA A 127 -5.92 2.07 24.98
N LEU A 128 -5.80 1.06 25.85
CA LEU A 128 -5.43 1.23 27.27
C LEU A 128 -3.93 1.53 27.45
N GLY A 129 -3.11 1.40 26.40
CA GLY A 129 -1.66 1.49 26.52
C GLY A 129 -1.08 0.39 27.40
N ALA A 130 -1.71 -0.79 27.39
CA ALA A 130 -1.33 -1.95 28.18
C ALA A 130 -0.99 -3.12 27.26
N LEU A 131 -0.04 -3.94 27.67
CA LEU A 131 0.38 -5.11 26.89
C LEU A 131 -0.30 -6.39 27.39
N GLY A 132 -0.58 -6.48 28.69
CA GLY A 132 -1.07 -7.69 29.31
C GLY A 132 0.02 -8.78 29.41
N ASP A 133 -0.33 -10.00 29.06
CA ASP A 133 0.62 -11.11 28.98
C ASP A 133 1.37 -11.07 27.65
N VAL A 134 2.67 -10.75 27.70
CA VAL A 134 3.56 -10.66 26.53
C VAL A 134 3.59 -11.96 25.72
N ALA A 135 3.65 -13.11 26.41
CA ALA A 135 3.69 -14.42 25.76
C ALA A 135 2.38 -14.73 25.03
N ALA A 136 1.24 -14.39 25.65
CA ALA A 136 -0.07 -14.54 25.00
C ALA A 136 -0.22 -13.64 23.76
N VAL A 137 0.25 -12.40 23.83
CA VAL A 137 0.25 -11.50 22.66
C VAL A 137 1.17 -12.04 21.57
N ALA A 138 2.39 -12.49 21.91
CA ALA A 138 3.34 -13.05 20.95
C ALA A 138 2.83 -14.34 20.29
N ALA A 139 2.11 -15.18 21.01
CA ALA A 139 1.48 -16.38 20.44
C ALA A 139 0.49 -16.04 19.31
N LEU A 140 -0.18 -14.88 19.40
CA LEU A 140 -1.13 -14.39 18.39
C LEU A 140 -0.45 -13.93 17.08
N LEU A 141 0.87 -13.83 17.03
CA LEU A 141 1.62 -13.71 15.76
C LEU A 141 1.38 -14.92 14.84
N GLY A 142 1.01 -16.08 15.41
CA GLY A 142 0.66 -17.30 14.70
C GLY A 142 -0.84 -17.54 14.50
N ASP A 143 -1.68 -16.58 14.86
CA ASP A 143 -3.13 -16.74 14.76
C ASP A 143 -3.58 -17.07 13.32
N PRO A 144 -4.57 -17.95 13.12
CA PRO A 144 -5.11 -18.22 11.79
C PRO A 144 -5.71 -16.98 11.11
N ASP A 145 -6.26 -16.03 11.88
CA ASP A 145 -6.83 -14.79 11.32
C ASP A 145 -5.75 -13.72 11.10
N PRO A 146 -5.59 -13.19 9.87
CA PRO A 146 -4.58 -12.19 9.55
C PRO A 146 -4.77 -10.87 10.29
N THR A 147 -6.01 -10.51 10.65
CA THR A 147 -6.29 -9.30 11.42
C THR A 147 -5.76 -9.42 12.84
N VAL A 148 -5.94 -10.59 13.46
CA VAL A 148 -5.38 -10.87 14.81
C VAL A 148 -3.86 -10.80 14.77
N ARG A 149 -3.21 -11.43 13.77
CA ARG A 149 -1.75 -11.34 13.61
C ARG A 149 -1.27 -9.89 13.47
N GLY A 150 -1.97 -9.10 12.64
CA GLY A 150 -1.64 -7.69 12.42
C GLY A 150 -1.76 -6.83 13.69
N LEU A 151 -2.81 -7.04 14.47
CA LEU A 151 -3.03 -6.35 15.75
C LEU A 151 -1.99 -6.75 16.81
N SER A 152 -1.70 -8.05 16.92
CA SER A 152 -0.66 -8.56 17.82
C SER A 152 0.68 -7.92 17.49
N ARG A 153 1.10 -7.96 16.21
CA ARG A 153 2.35 -7.33 15.76
C ARG A 153 2.40 -5.84 16.09
N ARG A 154 1.32 -5.10 15.83
CA ARG A 154 1.23 -3.66 16.11
C ARG A 154 1.35 -3.36 17.60
N LEU A 155 0.70 -4.17 18.44
CA LEU A 155 0.77 -4.03 19.88
C LEU A 155 2.19 -4.28 20.39
N LEU A 156 2.85 -5.35 19.94
CA LEU A 156 4.25 -5.65 20.30
C LEU A 156 5.22 -4.56 19.83
N TYR A 157 5.01 -3.98 18.61
CA TYR A 157 5.83 -2.86 18.15
C TYR A 157 5.71 -1.61 19.03
N ARG A 158 4.53 -1.35 19.57
CA ARG A 158 4.32 -0.21 20.49
C ARG A 158 5.16 -0.32 21.75
N PHE A 159 5.48 -1.54 22.17
CA PHE A 159 6.30 -1.84 23.36
C PHE A 159 7.66 -2.44 23.00
N ALA A 160 8.18 -2.13 21.80
CA ALA A 160 9.42 -2.73 21.31
C ALA A 160 10.65 -2.41 22.17
N ASP A 161 10.63 -1.30 22.92
CA ASP A 161 11.68 -0.91 23.84
C ASP A 161 11.66 -1.68 25.18
N ASP A 162 10.58 -2.45 25.46
CA ASP A 162 10.50 -3.29 26.64
C ASP A 162 11.37 -4.55 26.46
N PRO A 163 12.36 -4.79 27.34
CA PRO A 163 13.23 -5.96 27.25
C PRO A 163 12.47 -7.30 27.28
N ALA A 164 11.34 -7.38 27.96
CA ALA A 164 10.53 -8.60 28.01
C ALA A 164 9.88 -8.87 26.64
N VAL A 165 9.40 -7.84 25.96
CA VAL A 165 8.86 -7.94 24.59
C VAL A 165 9.95 -8.35 23.60
N ALA A 166 11.12 -7.71 23.67
CA ALA A 166 12.25 -8.05 22.80
C ALA A 166 12.68 -9.52 23.01
N ALA A 167 12.77 -9.98 24.25
CA ALA A 167 13.12 -11.36 24.59
C ALA A 167 12.08 -12.35 24.06
N GLU A 168 10.79 -12.06 24.20
CA GLU A 168 9.72 -12.94 23.77
C GLU A 168 9.58 -12.99 22.23
N VAL A 169 9.73 -11.85 21.54
CA VAL A 169 9.80 -11.81 20.06
C VAL A 169 10.98 -12.65 19.59
N LEU A 170 12.15 -12.50 20.20
CA LEU A 170 13.33 -13.29 19.86
C LEU A 170 13.12 -14.80 20.12
N ARG A 171 12.52 -15.16 21.23
CA ARG A 171 12.15 -16.55 21.54
C ARG A 171 11.20 -17.11 20.47
N THR A 172 10.17 -16.34 20.10
CA THR A 172 9.21 -16.73 19.04
C THR A 172 9.90 -16.85 17.68
N ALA A 173 10.87 -15.98 17.37
CA ALA A 173 11.65 -16.04 16.14
C ALA A 173 12.53 -17.31 16.07
N ARG A 174 13.06 -17.77 17.19
CA ARG A 174 13.90 -18.97 17.27
C ARG A 174 13.10 -20.28 17.31
N GLU A 175 12.08 -20.32 18.13
CA GLU A 175 11.38 -21.55 18.53
C GLU A 175 9.97 -21.65 17.94
N GLY A 176 9.42 -20.55 17.48
CA GLY A 176 8.09 -20.47 16.90
C GLY A 176 7.95 -21.31 15.62
N LYS A 177 6.71 -21.60 15.24
CA LYS A 177 6.39 -22.37 14.03
C LYS A 177 5.50 -21.57 13.09
N GLY A 178 5.56 -21.88 11.80
CA GLY A 178 4.67 -21.32 10.78
C GLY A 178 4.62 -19.79 10.80
N ALA A 179 3.41 -19.22 10.79
CA ALA A 179 3.23 -17.77 10.73
C ALA A 179 3.82 -17.01 11.92
N ALA A 180 3.79 -17.59 13.13
CA ALA A 180 4.37 -16.95 14.32
C ALA A 180 5.85 -16.65 14.12
N ARG A 181 6.60 -17.64 13.65
CA ARG A 181 8.04 -17.51 13.39
C ARG A 181 8.32 -16.48 12.30
N VAL A 182 7.58 -16.53 11.18
CA VAL A 182 7.70 -15.55 10.09
C VAL A 182 7.49 -14.13 10.61
N GLN A 183 6.38 -13.89 11.34
CA GLN A 183 6.07 -12.57 11.87
C GLN A 183 7.13 -12.10 12.87
N ALA A 184 7.57 -12.97 13.78
CA ALA A 184 8.59 -12.62 14.77
C ALA A 184 9.92 -12.27 14.10
N MET A 185 10.35 -13.02 13.08
CA MET A 185 11.56 -12.72 12.30
C MET A 185 11.51 -11.33 11.64
N THR A 186 10.35 -10.94 11.11
CA THR A 186 10.20 -9.58 10.53
C THR A 186 10.27 -8.47 11.58
N MET A 187 10.06 -8.78 12.85
CA MET A 187 10.11 -7.81 13.95
C MET A 187 11.51 -7.65 14.54
N VAL A 188 12.45 -8.58 14.29
CA VAL A 188 13.84 -8.44 14.75
C VAL A 188 14.46 -7.18 14.14
N PRO A 189 15.07 -6.27 14.91
CA PRO A 189 15.67 -5.05 14.38
C PRO A 189 16.73 -5.30 13.31
N ALA A 190 16.77 -4.47 12.26
CA ALA A 190 17.78 -4.58 11.21
C ALA A 190 19.19 -4.28 11.71
N ARG A 191 19.31 -3.37 12.69
CA ARG A 191 20.58 -3.07 13.37
C ARG A 191 20.78 -4.00 14.57
N CYS A 192 20.91 -5.29 14.30
CA CYS A 192 21.15 -6.29 15.33
C CYS A 192 22.58 -6.79 15.29
N THR A 193 23.11 -7.14 16.46
CA THR A 193 24.45 -7.72 16.65
C THR A 193 24.34 -8.93 17.58
N GLY A 194 25.40 -9.73 17.64
CA GLY A 194 25.47 -10.90 18.52
C GLY A 194 24.36 -11.90 18.26
N SER A 195 23.74 -12.42 19.29
CA SER A 195 22.77 -13.52 19.21
C SER A 195 21.50 -13.22 18.38
N LEU A 196 21.15 -11.94 18.20
CA LEU A 196 20.06 -11.52 17.32
C LEU A 196 20.41 -11.72 15.85
N LEU A 197 21.59 -11.28 15.45
CA LEU A 197 22.10 -11.49 14.10
C LEU A 197 22.28 -12.99 13.80
N ASP A 198 22.84 -13.75 14.73
CA ASP A 198 23.01 -15.21 14.59
C ASP A 198 21.67 -15.92 14.35
N SER A 199 20.60 -15.46 15.02
CA SER A 199 19.26 -16.00 14.83
C SER A 199 18.70 -15.73 13.43
N LEU A 200 18.94 -14.52 12.89
CA LEU A 200 18.56 -14.19 11.51
C LEU A 200 19.39 -15.01 10.52
N LEU A 201 20.71 -15.10 10.70
CA LEU A 201 21.58 -15.90 9.83
C LEU A 201 21.16 -17.38 9.81
N THR A 202 20.81 -17.94 10.96
CA THR A 202 20.25 -19.30 11.06
C THR A 202 18.94 -19.43 10.29
N GLY A 203 18.09 -18.41 10.33
CA GLY A 203 16.80 -18.38 9.63
C GLY A 203 16.90 -18.42 8.10
N LEU A 204 18.05 -18.08 7.51
CA LEU A 204 18.30 -18.27 6.06
C LEU A 204 18.31 -19.75 5.63
N ARG A 205 18.52 -20.67 6.58
CA ARG A 205 18.51 -22.12 6.35
C ARG A 205 17.26 -22.81 6.89
N ASP A 206 16.21 -22.02 7.20
CA ASP A 206 14.96 -22.57 7.71
C ASP A 206 14.30 -23.51 6.69
N PRO A 207 13.73 -24.63 7.10
CA PRO A 207 12.98 -25.51 6.18
C PRO A 207 11.79 -24.81 5.53
N SER A 208 11.21 -23.80 6.16
CA SER A 208 10.10 -23.01 5.60
C SER A 208 10.62 -21.88 4.71
N ALA A 209 10.28 -21.93 3.42
CA ALA A 209 10.59 -20.85 2.47
C ALA A 209 10.05 -19.47 2.93
N HIS A 210 8.89 -19.43 3.58
CA HIS A 210 8.35 -18.17 4.12
C HIS A 210 9.26 -17.55 5.20
N VAL A 211 9.89 -18.37 6.04
CA VAL A 211 10.86 -17.87 7.03
C VAL A 211 12.10 -17.38 6.31
N ARG A 212 12.65 -18.15 5.37
CA ARG A 212 13.83 -17.75 4.59
C ARG A 212 13.60 -16.44 3.85
N THR A 213 12.45 -16.28 3.18
CA THR A 213 12.07 -15.03 2.50
C THR A 213 12.04 -13.85 3.46
N ALA A 214 11.35 -14.00 4.61
CA ALA A 214 11.23 -12.93 5.59
C ALA A 214 12.58 -12.52 6.20
N VAL A 215 13.43 -13.49 6.45
CA VAL A 215 14.78 -13.27 6.96
C VAL A 215 15.68 -12.62 5.91
N ALA A 216 15.64 -13.11 4.67
CA ALA A 216 16.39 -12.53 3.55
C ALA A 216 16.05 -11.06 3.37
N ASP A 217 14.74 -10.73 3.27
CA ASP A 217 14.26 -9.35 3.13
C ASP A 217 14.78 -8.46 4.29
N ARG A 218 14.75 -8.98 5.51
CA ARG A 218 15.26 -8.27 6.69
C ARG A 218 16.76 -8.02 6.63
N LEU A 219 17.54 -8.99 6.22
CA LEU A 219 19.00 -8.91 6.11
C LEU A 219 19.47 -8.02 4.96
N LEU A 220 18.62 -7.72 3.96
CA LEU A 220 18.98 -6.80 2.86
C LEU A 220 19.32 -5.39 3.34
N THR A 221 18.84 -4.98 4.51
CA THR A 221 19.11 -3.66 5.09
C THR A 221 20.32 -3.62 6.01
N VAL A 222 20.99 -4.77 6.22
CA VAL A 222 22.15 -4.89 7.12
C VAL A 222 23.45 -4.80 6.32
N GLU A 223 24.24 -3.77 6.60
CA GLU A 223 25.55 -3.55 5.97
C GLU A 223 26.64 -4.29 6.76
N SER A 224 26.89 -5.57 6.43
CA SER A 224 27.92 -6.42 7.05
C SER A 224 28.49 -7.40 6.03
N ALA A 225 29.80 -7.65 6.09
CA ALA A 225 30.47 -8.66 5.26
C ALA A 225 29.90 -10.06 5.55
N THR A 226 29.73 -10.41 6.83
CA THR A 226 29.15 -11.69 7.26
C THR A 226 27.76 -11.90 6.71
N VAL A 227 26.92 -10.85 6.69
CA VAL A 227 25.58 -10.92 6.13
C VAL A 227 25.63 -11.09 4.62
N ARG A 228 26.50 -10.37 3.91
CA ARG A 228 26.66 -10.54 2.46
C ARG A 228 27.07 -11.98 2.10
N ASP A 229 28.04 -12.54 2.84
CA ASP A 229 28.47 -13.92 2.62
C ASP A 229 27.36 -14.93 2.87
N ALA A 230 26.60 -14.75 3.94
CA ALA A 230 25.46 -15.61 4.25
C ALA A 230 24.35 -15.54 3.20
N LEU A 231 24.03 -14.34 2.71
CA LEU A 231 23.03 -14.15 1.65
C LEU A 231 23.47 -14.75 0.31
N ALA A 232 24.76 -14.61 -0.04
CA ALA A 232 25.30 -15.24 -1.25
C ALA A 232 25.24 -16.77 -1.17
N THR A 233 25.67 -17.35 -0.02
CA THR A 233 25.56 -18.81 0.20
C THR A 233 24.11 -19.28 0.16
N ALA A 234 23.19 -18.55 0.78
CA ALA A 234 21.77 -18.89 0.75
C ALA A 234 21.20 -18.88 -0.68
N LEU A 235 21.66 -17.95 -1.53
CA LEU A 235 21.24 -17.87 -2.92
C LEU A 235 21.74 -19.07 -3.77
N GLU A 236 22.90 -19.58 -3.48
CA GLU A 236 23.46 -20.76 -4.17
C GLU A 236 22.59 -22.01 -3.97
N ASP A 237 22.10 -22.20 -2.74
CA ASP A 237 21.36 -23.39 -2.33
C ASP A 237 19.83 -23.23 -2.45
N GLU A 238 19.33 -22.02 -2.82
CA GLU A 238 17.90 -21.72 -2.80
C GLU A 238 17.13 -22.44 -3.92
N SER A 239 15.96 -22.96 -3.55
CA SER A 239 15.04 -23.67 -4.45
C SER A 239 13.63 -23.05 -4.54
N ASP A 240 13.29 -22.14 -3.63
CA ASP A 240 12.02 -21.42 -3.65
C ASP A 240 12.13 -20.13 -4.46
N PRO A 241 11.29 -19.91 -5.48
CA PRO A 241 11.43 -18.76 -6.38
C PRO A 241 11.18 -17.42 -5.68
N ARG A 242 10.34 -17.37 -4.63
CA ARG A 242 10.08 -16.12 -3.89
C ARG A 242 11.28 -15.71 -3.06
N THR A 243 11.91 -16.67 -2.42
CA THR A 243 13.15 -16.43 -1.64
C THR A 243 14.28 -16.05 -2.58
N ALA A 244 14.42 -16.77 -3.70
CA ALA A 244 15.43 -16.47 -4.72
C ALA A 244 15.27 -15.04 -5.27
N ALA A 245 14.04 -14.60 -5.58
CA ALA A 245 13.76 -13.23 -6.04
C ALA A 245 14.26 -12.17 -5.06
N VAL A 246 14.02 -12.35 -3.75
CA VAL A 246 14.49 -11.43 -2.72
C VAL A 246 16.03 -11.40 -2.64
N LEU A 247 16.65 -12.57 -2.65
CA LEU A 247 18.12 -12.70 -2.58
C LEU A 247 18.79 -12.09 -3.83
N LEU A 248 18.27 -12.36 -5.03
CA LEU A 248 18.75 -11.83 -6.30
C LEU A 248 18.65 -10.30 -6.35
N ARG A 249 17.52 -9.75 -5.94
CA ARG A 249 17.32 -8.29 -5.84
C ARG A 249 18.34 -7.64 -4.92
N GLY A 250 18.62 -8.29 -3.78
CA GLY A 250 19.65 -7.84 -2.84
C GLY A 250 21.05 -7.92 -3.40
N ALA A 251 21.37 -8.96 -4.14
CA ALA A 251 22.66 -9.14 -4.80
C ALA A 251 22.86 -8.09 -5.91
N GLY A 252 21.83 -7.82 -6.72
CA GLY A 252 21.86 -6.80 -7.77
C GLY A 252 22.15 -5.40 -7.23
N ARG A 253 21.45 -5.00 -6.16
CA ARG A 253 21.69 -3.70 -5.51
C ARG A 253 23.11 -3.51 -5.00
N ARG A 254 23.80 -4.62 -4.67
CA ARG A 254 25.18 -4.62 -4.14
C ARG A 254 26.23 -4.88 -5.20
N GLY A 255 25.81 -5.20 -6.43
CA GLY A 255 26.74 -5.62 -7.48
C GLY A 255 27.53 -6.87 -7.13
N ASP A 256 26.95 -7.82 -6.38
CA ASP A 256 27.66 -9.01 -5.89
C ASP A 256 27.95 -9.98 -7.03
N PRO A 257 29.22 -10.20 -7.42
CA PRO A 257 29.57 -11.04 -8.56
C PRO A 257 29.22 -12.52 -8.36
N ARG A 258 29.06 -12.98 -7.11
CA ARG A 258 28.67 -14.35 -6.77
C ARG A 258 27.26 -14.70 -7.23
N ALA A 259 26.42 -13.68 -7.44
CA ALA A 259 25.08 -13.89 -7.94
C ALA A 259 25.00 -14.30 -9.43
N ALA A 260 26.09 -14.21 -10.20
CA ALA A 260 26.08 -14.49 -11.63
C ALA A 260 25.55 -15.90 -11.98
N GLY A 261 26.13 -16.93 -11.33
CA GLY A 261 25.70 -18.31 -11.54
C GLY A 261 24.27 -18.58 -11.11
N PRO A 262 23.89 -18.26 -9.89
CA PRO A 262 22.49 -18.34 -9.45
C PRO A 262 21.51 -17.58 -10.35
N ALA A 263 21.81 -16.34 -10.74
CA ALA A 263 20.95 -15.55 -11.61
C ALA A 263 20.66 -16.26 -12.94
N LEU A 264 21.66 -16.87 -13.57
CA LEU A 264 21.44 -17.63 -14.80
C LEU A 264 20.47 -18.80 -14.64
N ARG A 265 20.50 -19.49 -13.49
CA ARG A 265 19.54 -20.60 -13.22
C ARG A 265 18.10 -20.11 -13.08
N TRP A 266 17.90 -18.88 -12.63
CA TRP A 266 16.58 -18.33 -12.35
C TRP A 266 15.97 -17.51 -13.50
N LEU A 267 16.68 -17.28 -14.61
CA LEU A 267 16.15 -16.49 -15.73
C LEU A 267 14.85 -17.04 -16.32
N ALA A 268 14.70 -18.37 -16.36
CA ALA A 268 13.51 -19.01 -16.89
C ALA A 268 12.33 -19.07 -15.90
N ASP A 269 12.52 -18.66 -14.65
CA ASP A 269 11.45 -18.61 -13.66
C ASP A 269 10.60 -17.35 -13.82
N SER A 270 9.27 -17.50 -13.84
CA SER A 270 8.36 -16.37 -14.08
C SER A 270 8.33 -15.35 -12.93
N MET A 271 8.71 -15.76 -11.72
CA MET A 271 8.72 -14.91 -10.53
C MET A 271 10.12 -14.33 -10.24
N ALA A 272 11.14 -15.17 -10.25
CA ALA A 272 12.51 -14.79 -9.91
C ALA A 272 13.31 -14.23 -11.10
N GLY A 273 12.87 -14.51 -12.34
CA GLY A 273 13.56 -14.12 -13.56
C GLY A 273 13.83 -12.62 -13.68
N PRO A 274 12.87 -11.72 -13.42
CA PRO A 274 13.12 -10.29 -13.42
C PRO A 274 14.18 -9.84 -12.39
N ASP A 275 14.19 -10.43 -11.20
CA ASP A 275 15.19 -10.15 -10.17
C ASP A 275 16.56 -10.77 -10.52
N ALA A 276 16.57 -11.89 -11.27
CA ALA A 276 17.79 -12.47 -11.82
C ALA A 276 18.45 -11.54 -12.86
N VAL A 277 17.66 -10.95 -13.74
CA VAL A 277 18.11 -9.89 -14.65
C VAL A 277 18.71 -8.71 -13.89
N HIS A 278 18.01 -8.24 -12.86
CA HIS A 278 18.52 -7.16 -12.02
C HIS A 278 19.85 -7.52 -11.32
N ALA A 279 20.01 -8.77 -10.88
CA ALA A 279 21.25 -9.26 -10.30
C ALA A 279 22.42 -9.27 -11.31
N LEU A 280 22.14 -9.60 -12.57
CA LEU A 280 23.16 -9.54 -13.65
C LEU A 280 23.49 -8.08 -13.99
N GLY A 281 22.50 -7.20 -14.13
CA GLY A 281 22.71 -5.78 -14.42
C GLY A 281 23.54 -5.06 -13.39
N GLY A 282 23.31 -5.34 -12.11
CA GLY A 282 24.07 -4.74 -10.99
C GLY A 282 25.57 -5.06 -10.98
N GLN A 283 26.02 -6.09 -11.71
CA GLN A 283 27.44 -6.43 -11.79
C GLN A 283 28.26 -5.46 -12.65
N GLY A 284 27.64 -4.76 -13.60
CA GLY A 284 28.31 -3.79 -14.48
C GLY A 284 29.44 -4.36 -15.35
N THR A 285 29.50 -5.67 -15.56
CA THR A 285 30.56 -6.32 -16.35
C THR A 285 30.15 -6.52 -17.80
N PRO A 286 31.10 -6.51 -18.77
CA PRO A 286 30.81 -6.81 -20.17
C PRO A 286 30.13 -8.17 -20.37
N ALA A 287 30.53 -9.17 -19.59
CA ALA A 287 29.94 -10.51 -19.64
C ALA A 287 28.46 -10.49 -19.18
N ALA A 288 28.13 -9.72 -18.14
CA ALA A 288 26.76 -9.54 -17.70
C ALA A 288 25.93 -8.80 -18.77
N ALA A 289 26.47 -7.77 -19.39
CA ALA A 289 25.81 -7.03 -20.47
C ALA A 289 25.47 -7.95 -21.67
N GLU A 290 26.38 -8.84 -22.04
CA GLU A 290 26.13 -9.82 -23.11
C GLU A 290 25.04 -10.81 -22.73
N ARG A 291 25.03 -11.27 -21.48
CA ARG A 291 23.96 -12.14 -20.97
C ARG A 291 22.60 -11.48 -20.97
N LEU A 292 22.54 -10.19 -20.65
CA LEU A 292 21.30 -9.40 -20.68
C LEU A 292 20.77 -9.25 -22.12
N ARG A 293 21.64 -9.01 -23.11
CA ARG A 293 21.25 -8.99 -24.52
C ARG A 293 20.71 -10.35 -24.95
N SER A 294 21.44 -11.42 -24.64
CA SER A 294 20.96 -12.79 -24.93
C SER A 294 19.61 -13.08 -24.28
N ALA A 295 19.38 -12.65 -23.05
CA ALA A 295 18.12 -12.82 -22.35
C ALA A 295 16.98 -12.00 -22.99
N LEU A 296 17.25 -10.84 -23.56
CA LEU A 296 16.28 -10.04 -24.29
C LEU A 296 15.79 -10.77 -25.56
N ASP A 297 16.71 -11.39 -26.29
CA ASP A 297 16.42 -12.06 -27.56
C ASP A 297 15.86 -13.48 -27.39
N ASP A 298 16.04 -14.11 -26.22
CA ASP A 298 15.61 -15.48 -25.93
C ASP A 298 14.08 -15.56 -25.74
N THR A 299 13.37 -15.95 -26.79
CA THR A 299 11.91 -16.10 -26.77
C THR A 299 11.41 -17.27 -25.89
N THR A 300 12.29 -18.11 -25.36
CA THR A 300 11.92 -19.17 -24.43
C THR A 300 11.77 -18.67 -23.00
N LEU A 301 12.32 -17.47 -22.68
CA LEU A 301 12.20 -16.84 -21.39
C LEU A 301 10.82 -16.16 -21.22
N PRO A 302 10.31 -16.11 -19.98
CA PRO A 302 9.07 -15.40 -19.69
C PRO A 302 9.13 -13.93 -20.11
N ALA A 303 8.03 -13.40 -20.64
CA ALA A 303 7.95 -11.99 -21.08
C ALA A 303 8.33 -10.97 -19.99
N PRO A 304 7.96 -11.16 -18.70
CA PRO A 304 8.45 -10.27 -17.63
C PRO A 304 9.97 -10.27 -17.46
N THR A 305 10.63 -11.42 -17.66
CA THR A 305 12.10 -11.52 -17.61
C THR A 305 12.73 -10.77 -18.77
N ARG A 306 12.22 -10.96 -19.99
CA ARG A 306 12.68 -10.25 -21.19
C ARG A 306 12.43 -8.74 -21.10
N ALA A 307 11.29 -8.33 -20.53
CA ALA A 307 10.97 -6.92 -20.25
C ALA A 307 11.97 -6.29 -19.27
N ALA A 308 12.32 -7.00 -18.21
CA ALA A 308 13.36 -6.56 -17.27
C ALA A 308 14.73 -6.45 -17.97
N ALA A 309 15.06 -7.39 -18.89
CA ALA A 309 16.29 -7.35 -19.66
C ALA A 309 16.35 -6.11 -20.59
N ALA A 310 15.22 -5.67 -21.14
CA ALA A 310 15.14 -4.44 -21.93
C ALA A 310 15.59 -3.21 -21.11
N VAL A 311 15.08 -3.08 -19.90
CA VAL A 311 15.46 -2.00 -18.96
C VAL A 311 16.94 -2.13 -18.56
N ALA A 312 17.39 -3.32 -18.21
CA ALA A 312 18.78 -3.54 -17.78
C ALA A 312 19.80 -3.29 -18.92
N VAL A 313 19.46 -3.60 -20.17
CA VAL A 313 20.27 -3.26 -21.35
C VAL A 313 20.38 -1.74 -21.51
N ALA A 314 19.30 -1.01 -21.32
CA ALA A 314 19.30 0.45 -21.32
C ALA A 314 20.16 1.04 -20.19
N GLU A 315 20.03 0.51 -18.98
CA GLU A 315 20.86 0.89 -17.84
C GLU A 315 22.34 0.60 -18.07
N GLY A 316 22.69 -0.46 -18.78
CA GLY A 316 24.05 -0.76 -19.20
C GLY A 316 24.62 0.24 -20.21
N GLY A 317 23.80 0.94 -20.99
CA GLY A 317 24.17 2.05 -21.85
C GLY A 317 25.02 1.66 -23.06
N GLY A 318 24.79 0.51 -23.65
CA GLY A 318 25.44 0.10 -24.89
C GLY A 318 25.04 0.99 -26.10
N TRP A 319 25.96 1.19 -27.04
CA TRP A 319 25.72 1.97 -28.26
C TRP A 319 24.57 1.44 -29.12
N ASP A 320 24.23 0.19 -29.00
CA ASP A 320 23.20 -0.56 -29.71
C ASP A 320 21.84 -0.63 -28.96
N ALA A 321 21.81 -0.19 -27.71
CA ALA A 321 20.63 -0.35 -26.84
C ALA A 321 19.36 0.25 -27.44
N VAL A 322 19.43 1.45 -28.07
CA VAL A 322 18.28 2.07 -28.74
C VAL A 322 17.72 1.14 -29.83
N TRP A 323 18.60 0.57 -30.66
CA TRP A 323 18.18 -0.27 -31.79
C TRP A 323 17.64 -1.63 -31.38
N LEU A 324 18.07 -2.13 -30.24
CA LEU A 324 17.49 -3.36 -29.64
C LEU A 324 16.09 -3.12 -29.08
N LEU A 325 15.83 -1.92 -28.55
CA LEU A 325 14.54 -1.64 -27.87
C LEU A 325 13.45 -1.12 -28.82
N LEU A 326 13.80 -0.39 -29.86
CA LEU A 326 12.81 0.18 -30.78
C LEU A 326 11.84 -0.84 -31.38
N PRO A 327 12.26 -2.02 -31.86
CA PRO A 327 11.35 -3.02 -32.41
C PRO A 327 10.36 -3.57 -31.36
N LEU A 328 10.72 -3.59 -30.09
CA LEU A 328 9.89 -4.14 -29.00
C LEU A 328 8.69 -3.25 -28.64
N LEU A 329 8.64 -2.00 -29.13
CA LEU A 329 7.47 -1.13 -28.96
C LEU A 329 6.22 -1.68 -29.65
N ASP A 330 6.38 -2.50 -30.68
CA ASP A 330 5.31 -3.12 -31.47
C ASP A 330 5.16 -4.63 -31.15
N ASP A 331 5.83 -5.14 -30.09
CA ASP A 331 5.74 -6.54 -29.69
C ASP A 331 4.29 -6.89 -29.27
N GLU A 332 3.87 -8.14 -29.54
CA GLU A 332 2.53 -8.63 -29.17
C GLU A 332 2.33 -8.67 -27.64
N ASP A 333 3.40 -8.94 -26.88
CA ASP A 333 3.33 -9.02 -25.43
C ASP A 333 3.38 -7.62 -24.77
N PRO A 334 2.35 -7.27 -23.97
CA PRO A 334 2.31 -5.98 -23.29
C PRO A 334 3.49 -5.74 -22.34
N ALA A 335 4.03 -6.78 -21.69
CA ALA A 335 5.16 -6.63 -20.78
C ALA A 335 6.42 -6.19 -21.53
N LEU A 336 6.67 -6.74 -22.73
CA LEU A 336 7.80 -6.35 -23.56
C LEU A 336 7.67 -4.92 -24.09
N ARG A 337 6.47 -4.52 -24.55
CA ARG A 337 6.23 -3.11 -24.93
C ARG A 337 6.52 -2.17 -23.76
N THR A 338 6.01 -2.51 -22.58
CA THR A 338 6.26 -1.72 -21.35
C THR A 338 7.75 -1.65 -21.01
N GLY A 339 8.46 -2.78 -21.08
CA GLY A 339 9.90 -2.83 -20.84
C GLY A 339 10.71 -2.01 -21.85
N ALA A 340 10.28 -2.00 -23.11
CA ALA A 340 10.90 -1.17 -24.15
C ALA A 340 10.68 0.33 -23.90
N VAL A 341 9.46 0.74 -23.53
CA VAL A 341 9.15 2.13 -23.18
C VAL A 341 9.97 2.58 -21.96
N ASP A 342 10.02 1.78 -20.92
CA ASP A 342 10.78 2.09 -19.70
C ASP A 342 12.28 2.17 -20.01
N GLY A 343 12.83 1.22 -20.78
CA GLY A 343 14.23 1.22 -21.20
C GLY A 343 14.59 2.42 -22.08
N LEU A 344 13.74 2.78 -23.05
CA LEU A 344 13.95 3.97 -23.86
C LEU A 344 13.91 5.24 -23.00
N GLY A 345 13.03 5.30 -22.01
CA GLY A 345 12.99 6.40 -21.03
C GLY A 345 14.31 6.55 -20.27
N VAL A 346 14.89 5.44 -19.79
CA VAL A 346 16.21 5.44 -19.15
C VAL A 346 17.30 5.98 -20.09
N LEU A 347 17.29 5.57 -21.36
CA LEU A 347 18.25 6.08 -22.35
C LEU A 347 18.09 7.58 -22.62
N VAL A 348 16.85 8.08 -22.66
CA VAL A 348 16.56 9.52 -22.81
C VAL A 348 17.14 10.32 -21.64
N GLU A 349 16.92 9.88 -20.42
CA GLU A 349 17.45 10.53 -19.20
C GLU A 349 18.99 10.53 -19.16
N ARG A 350 19.62 9.47 -19.64
CA ARG A 350 21.10 9.36 -19.72
C ARG A 350 21.74 10.19 -20.83
N GLY A 351 20.94 10.63 -21.78
CA GLY A 351 21.37 11.42 -22.91
C GLY A 351 21.64 10.60 -24.16
N LEU A 352 20.87 10.86 -25.21
CA LEU A 352 20.97 10.24 -26.51
C LEU A 352 21.74 11.13 -27.47
N ARG A 353 22.36 10.52 -28.49
CA ARG A 353 22.92 11.26 -29.66
C ARG A 353 21.78 11.84 -30.48
N LEU A 354 22.07 12.90 -31.26
CA LEU A 354 21.03 13.64 -31.97
C LEU A 354 20.14 12.76 -32.86
N TRP A 355 20.73 11.84 -33.61
CA TRP A 355 19.96 10.94 -34.51
C TRP A 355 19.15 9.90 -33.72
N GLU A 356 19.66 9.44 -32.58
CA GLU A 356 18.93 8.53 -31.67
C GLU A 356 17.72 9.24 -31.08
N ARG A 357 17.87 10.51 -30.68
CA ARG A 357 16.74 11.34 -30.20
C ARG A 357 15.61 11.42 -31.22
N HIS A 358 15.93 11.61 -32.50
CA HIS A 358 14.92 11.64 -33.55
C HIS A 358 14.22 10.30 -33.74
N ALA A 359 14.98 9.20 -33.76
CA ALA A 359 14.42 7.86 -33.91
C ALA A 359 13.51 7.50 -32.70
N VAL A 360 13.99 7.74 -31.49
CA VAL A 360 13.24 7.48 -30.25
C VAL A 360 12.00 8.37 -30.15
N ALA A 361 12.12 9.66 -30.44
CA ALA A 361 11.00 10.60 -30.44
C ALA A 361 9.90 10.19 -31.44
N TRP A 362 10.29 9.78 -32.64
CA TRP A 362 9.34 9.31 -33.66
C TRP A 362 8.64 8.02 -33.21
N ALA A 363 9.38 7.03 -32.73
CA ALA A 363 8.86 5.73 -32.33
C ALA A 363 7.95 5.84 -31.08
N LEU A 364 8.38 6.55 -30.05
CA LEU A 364 7.57 6.77 -28.85
C LEU A 364 6.30 7.60 -29.16
N THR A 365 6.37 8.57 -30.08
CA THR A 365 5.17 9.31 -30.52
C THR A 365 4.20 8.41 -31.27
N ALA A 366 4.71 7.48 -32.11
CA ALA A 366 3.87 6.47 -32.77
C ALA A 366 3.24 5.51 -31.75
N HIS A 367 4.01 5.06 -30.76
CA HIS A 367 3.52 4.22 -29.68
C HIS A 367 2.47 4.95 -28.82
N LEU A 368 2.67 6.23 -28.47
CA LEU A 368 1.67 7.05 -27.78
C LEU A 368 0.34 7.11 -28.55
N ARG A 369 0.40 7.22 -29.90
CA ARG A 369 -0.80 7.23 -30.76
C ARG A 369 -1.60 5.94 -30.64
N SER A 370 -0.97 4.79 -30.44
CA SER A 370 -1.66 3.50 -30.26
C SER A 370 -2.54 3.48 -28.99
N GLY A 371 -2.26 4.34 -28.02
CA GLY A 371 -2.97 4.42 -26.75
C GLY A 371 -2.51 3.39 -25.71
N HIS A 372 -1.49 2.60 -26.03
CA HIS A 372 -0.87 1.68 -25.06
C HIS A 372 0.07 2.44 -24.14
N ASP A 373 0.12 2.06 -22.87
CA ASP A 373 1.06 2.58 -21.86
C ASP A 373 1.20 4.12 -21.86
N THR A 374 0.11 4.85 -22.13
CA THR A 374 0.11 6.31 -22.36
C THR A 374 0.90 7.09 -21.31
N TRP A 375 0.77 6.73 -20.03
CA TRP A 375 1.48 7.40 -18.94
C TRP A 375 2.99 7.16 -18.99
N ARG A 376 3.43 5.92 -19.23
CA ARG A 376 4.86 5.57 -19.32
C ARG A 376 5.49 6.19 -20.55
N THR A 377 4.80 6.08 -21.71
CA THR A 377 5.25 6.67 -22.96
C THR A 377 5.37 8.19 -22.87
N ARG A 378 4.43 8.85 -22.20
CA ARG A 378 4.51 10.27 -21.88
C ARG A 378 5.79 10.58 -21.09
N ASN A 379 6.06 9.83 -20.03
CA ASN A 379 7.26 10.05 -19.21
C ASN A 379 8.54 9.84 -20.02
N ALA A 380 8.60 8.80 -20.87
CA ALA A 380 9.75 8.55 -21.73
C ALA A 380 9.96 9.62 -22.81
N LEU A 381 8.89 10.31 -23.24
CA LEU A 381 8.95 11.44 -24.19
C LEU A 381 9.38 12.76 -23.54
N HIS A 382 9.33 12.83 -22.21
CA HIS A 382 9.67 14.08 -21.50
C HIS A 382 11.15 14.45 -21.76
N GLY A 383 11.38 15.71 -22.15
CA GLY A 383 12.73 16.20 -22.48
C GLY A 383 13.22 15.85 -23.90
N LEU A 384 12.34 15.32 -24.77
CA LEU A 384 12.62 15.08 -26.18
C LEU A 384 11.95 16.13 -27.07
N ASP A 385 12.60 17.28 -27.28
CA ASP A 385 12.07 18.36 -28.13
C ASP A 385 11.76 17.89 -29.58
N GLN A 386 12.49 16.88 -30.07
CA GLN A 386 12.27 16.24 -31.36
C GLN A 386 10.87 15.61 -31.49
N ALA A 387 10.21 15.29 -30.37
CA ALA A 387 8.86 14.75 -30.35
C ALA A 387 7.77 15.82 -30.51
N LEU A 388 8.05 17.10 -30.20
CA LEU A 388 7.04 18.18 -30.14
C LEU A 388 6.16 18.29 -31.39
N PRO A 389 6.68 18.19 -32.64
CA PRO A 389 5.82 18.25 -33.83
C PRO A 389 4.81 17.10 -33.90
N GLY A 390 5.18 15.91 -33.43
CA GLY A 390 4.31 14.74 -33.36
C GLY A 390 3.30 14.86 -32.22
N VAL A 391 3.77 15.27 -31.05
CA VAL A 391 2.96 15.51 -29.85
C VAL A 391 1.87 16.54 -30.10
N ARG A 392 2.19 17.66 -30.75
CA ARG A 392 1.23 18.69 -31.16
C ARG A 392 0.11 18.14 -32.04
N ARG A 393 0.45 17.28 -33.02
CA ARG A 393 -0.55 16.61 -33.86
C ARG A 393 -1.46 15.67 -33.08
N LEU A 394 -0.92 14.97 -32.07
CA LEU A 394 -1.71 14.11 -31.19
C LEU A 394 -2.63 14.92 -30.28
N ALA A 395 -2.16 16.03 -29.74
CA ALA A 395 -2.97 16.94 -28.93
C ALA A 395 -4.14 17.54 -29.75
N ASP A 396 -3.87 17.88 -31.04
CA ASP A 396 -4.86 18.48 -31.93
C ASP A 396 -5.94 17.50 -32.43
N GLY A 397 -5.60 16.20 -32.63
CA GLY A 397 -6.50 15.33 -33.40
C GLY A 397 -6.49 13.83 -33.05
N ALA A 398 -5.88 13.37 -31.98
CA ALA A 398 -5.97 11.95 -31.60
C ALA A 398 -7.41 11.61 -31.20
N SER A 399 -7.94 10.48 -31.69
CA SER A 399 -9.30 10.01 -31.35
C SER A 399 -9.43 9.64 -29.87
N ASN A 400 -8.38 9.06 -29.27
CA ASN A 400 -8.37 8.69 -27.87
C ASN A 400 -8.08 9.92 -26.98
N GLY A 401 -9.00 10.24 -26.05
CA GLY A 401 -8.85 11.36 -25.13
C GLY A 401 -7.66 11.24 -24.17
N GLN A 402 -7.28 10.02 -23.77
CA GLN A 402 -6.09 9.82 -22.93
C GLN A 402 -4.80 10.15 -23.69
N VAL A 403 -4.75 9.83 -24.99
CA VAL A 403 -3.64 10.20 -25.86
C VAL A 403 -3.56 11.72 -26.02
N ARG A 404 -4.71 12.42 -26.24
CA ARG A 404 -4.72 13.88 -26.30
C ARG A 404 -4.26 14.52 -24.98
N ALA A 405 -4.71 13.98 -23.85
CA ALA A 405 -4.31 14.47 -22.53
C ALA A 405 -2.81 14.30 -22.30
N ALA A 406 -2.27 13.10 -22.56
CA ALA A 406 -0.84 12.83 -22.45
C ALA A 406 -0.03 13.72 -23.40
N ALA A 407 -0.52 13.98 -24.60
CA ALA A 407 0.13 14.89 -25.54
C ALA A 407 0.11 16.34 -25.05
N LEU A 408 -1.01 16.82 -24.49
CA LEU A 408 -1.07 18.18 -23.91
C LEU A 408 -0.11 18.35 -22.73
N SER A 409 0.01 17.36 -21.85
CA SER A 409 0.93 17.44 -20.70
C SER A 409 2.42 17.42 -21.05
N LEU A 410 2.77 17.13 -22.31
CA LEU A 410 4.13 17.20 -22.85
C LEU A 410 4.45 18.55 -23.50
N LEU A 411 3.45 19.41 -23.69
CA LEU A 411 3.66 20.72 -24.29
C LEU A 411 4.18 21.70 -23.24
N ASP A 412 5.11 22.52 -23.68
CA ASP A 412 5.74 23.52 -22.84
C ASP A 412 4.78 24.71 -22.61
N ALA A 413 4.54 25.03 -21.36
CA ALA A 413 3.65 26.12 -20.95
C ALA A 413 4.43 27.39 -20.56
N ASP A 414 5.74 27.30 -20.30
CA ASP A 414 6.59 28.38 -19.78
C ASP A 414 7.86 28.65 -20.63
N GLY A 415 8.14 27.80 -21.63
CA GLY A 415 9.33 27.91 -22.49
C GLY A 415 9.16 28.75 -23.75
N ASP A 416 10.18 28.75 -24.58
CA ASP A 416 10.26 29.53 -25.84
C ASP A 416 9.13 29.21 -26.84
N THR A 417 8.59 28.01 -26.80
CA THR A 417 7.49 27.55 -27.66
C THR A 417 6.09 27.66 -27.03
N ALA A 418 5.99 28.08 -25.81
CA ALA A 418 4.75 28.14 -25.05
C ALA A 418 3.61 28.91 -25.75
N ARG A 419 3.92 30.03 -26.42
CA ARG A 419 2.94 30.81 -27.19
C ARG A 419 2.30 30.00 -28.32
N GLN A 420 3.02 29.07 -28.94
CA GLN A 420 2.48 28.23 -30.03
C GLN A 420 1.46 27.21 -29.49
N ASP A 421 1.64 26.80 -28.23
CA ASP A 421 0.86 25.74 -27.60
C ASP A 421 -0.31 26.29 -26.77
N LEU A 422 -0.31 27.58 -26.41
CA LEU A 422 -1.36 28.24 -25.63
C LEU A 422 -2.77 28.00 -26.23
N ARG A 423 -2.92 28.09 -27.56
CA ARG A 423 -4.21 27.83 -28.21
C ARG A 423 -4.71 26.41 -27.94
N ARG A 424 -3.82 25.41 -27.85
CA ARG A 424 -4.18 24.01 -27.57
C ARG A 424 -4.73 23.86 -26.16
N PHE A 425 -4.10 24.50 -25.20
CA PHE A 425 -4.62 24.52 -23.82
C PHE A 425 -5.99 25.19 -23.74
N VAL A 426 -6.18 26.33 -24.43
CA VAL A 426 -7.47 27.02 -24.46
C VAL A 426 -8.57 26.15 -25.10
N LEU A 427 -8.29 25.48 -26.21
CA LEU A 427 -9.23 24.58 -26.87
C LEU A 427 -9.49 23.32 -26.05
N GLY A 428 -8.48 22.79 -25.38
CA GLY A 428 -8.59 21.62 -24.50
C GLY A 428 -9.55 21.79 -23.33
N LEU A 429 -9.87 23.02 -22.90
CA LEU A 429 -10.87 23.28 -21.86
C LEU A 429 -12.29 22.84 -22.27
N ASP A 430 -12.60 22.73 -23.55
CA ASP A 430 -13.90 22.29 -24.05
C ASP A 430 -13.88 20.81 -24.53
N ASP A 431 -12.78 20.07 -24.30
CA ASP A 431 -12.68 18.67 -24.73
C ASP A 431 -13.69 17.78 -23.98
N PRO A 432 -14.33 16.81 -24.65
CA PRO A 432 -15.24 15.86 -24.01
C PRO A 432 -14.54 15.00 -22.94
N CYS A 433 -13.23 14.75 -23.07
CA CYS A 433 -12.45 13.96 -22.13
C CYS A 433 -12.03 14.79 -20.90
N GLU A 434 -12.39 14.33 -19.72
CA GLU A 434 -12.02 14.96 -18.44
C GLU A 434 -10.50 15.17 -18.30
N ALA A 435 -9.71 14.16 -18.68
CA ALA A 435 -8.26 14.23 -18.58
C ALA A 435 -7.68 15.35 -19.43
N VAL A 436 -8.24 15.59 -20.64
CA VAL A 436 -7.81 16.68 -21.52
C VAL A 436 -8.14 18.04 -20.90
N ARG A 437 -9.35 18.21 -20.34
CA ARG A 437 -9.74 19.47 -19.68
C ARG A 437 -8.86 19.75 -18.45
N TYR A 438 -8.49 18.69 -17.71
CA TYR A 438 -7.57 18.81 -16.57
C TYR A 438 -6.18 19.28 -17.00
N GLU A 439 -5.55 18.60 -17.97
CA GLU A 439 -4.22 18.97 -18.48
C GLU A 439 -4.22 20.35 -19.15
N ALA A 440 -5.32 20.71 -19.81
CA ALA A 440 -5.49 22.04 -20.39
C ALA A 440 -5.50 23.14 -19.31
N ALA A 441 -6.25 22.93 -18.22
CA ALA A 441 -6.27 23.86 -17.10
C ALA A 441 -4.90 23.95 -16.40
N THR A 442 -4.23 22.82 -16.21
CA THR A 442 -2.90 22.76 -15.57
C THR A 442 -1.85 23.48 -16.42
N GLY A 443 -1.86 23.28 -17.76
CA GLY A 443 -0.98 24.02 -18.66
C GLY A 443 -1.23 25.53 -18.66
N LEU A 444 -2.49 25.95 -18.56
CA LEU A 444 -2.82 27.37 -18.43
C LEU A 444 -2.39 27.93 -17.07
N LEU A 445 -2.40 27.15 -16.00
CA LEU A 445 -1.89 27.57 -14.70
C LEU A 445 -0.39 27.88 -14.81
N ALA A 446 0.39 26.92 -15.34
CA ALA A 446 1.83 27.11 -15.53
C ALA A 446 2.12 28.34 -16.43
N TRP A 447 1.32 28.54 -17.49
CA TRP A 447 1.43 29.76 -18.32
C TRP A 447 1.20 31.04 -17.51
N VAL A 448 0.13 31.09 -16.71
CA VAL A 448 -0.21 32.31 -15.91
C VAL A 448 0.84 32.57 -14.85
N GLU A 449 1.36 31.54 -14.19
CA GLU A 449 2.45 31.67 -13.23
C GLU A 449 3.73 32.19 -13.86
N ALA A 450 4.05 31.74 -15.07
CA ALA A 450 5.26 32.20 -15.79
C ALA A 450 5.14 33.60 -16.37
N THR A 451 3.94 34.03 -16.82
CA THR A 451 3.76 35.28 -17.59
C THR A 451 3.00 36.38 -16.85
N GLY A 452 2.43 36.06 -15.67
CA GLY A 452 1.63 36.99 -14.86
C GLY A 452 0.21 37.22 -15.40
N GLY A 453 -0.25 36.52 -16.46
CA GLY A 453 -1.59 36.66 -16.96
C GLY A 453 -1.89 35.95 -18.27
N LEU A 454 -3.13 35.99 -18.74
CA LEU A 454 -3.50 35.52 -20.05
C LEU A 454 -3.19 36.60 -21.10
N PRO A 455 -2.88 36.19 -22.36
CA PRO A 455 -2.64 37.15 -23.44
C PRO A 455 -3.91 37.96 -23.76
N PRO A 456 -3.81 39.09 -24.51
CA PRO A 456 -4.96 39.97 -24.82
C PRO A 456 -6.16 39.29 -25.47
N ASP A 457 -5.93 38.22 -26.21
CA ASP A 457 -6.94 37.35 -26.85
C ASP A 457 -7.42 36.23 -25.91
N GLY A 458 -6.97 36.18 -24.65
CA GLY A 458 -7.31 35.15 -23.63
C GLY A 458 -8.70 35.33 -22.99
N GLY A 459 -9.51 36.32 -23.38
CA GLY A 459 -10.87 36.51 -22.85
C GLY A 459 -11.76 35.25 -22.91
N PRO A 460 -11.76 34.48 -24.02
CA PRO A 460 -12.49 33.22 -24.10
C PRO A 460 -12.01 32.16 -23.11
N ALA A 461 -10.70 32.12 -22.80
CA ALA A 461 -10.14 31.17 -21.83
C ALA A 461 -10.68 31.41 -20.42
N ARG A 462 -10.75 32.69 -19.98
CA ARG A 462 -11.27 33.03 -18.64
C ARG A 462 -12.74 32.64 -18.49
N ALA A 463 -13.57 32.86 -19.53
CA ALA A 463 -14.97 32.46 -19.50
C ALA A 463 -15.13 30.93 -19.45
N ARG A 464 -14.28 30.17 -20.18
CA ARG A 464 -14.28 28.70 -20.14
C ARG A 464 -13.86 28.18 -18.76
N LEU A 465 -12.78 28.70 -18.20
CA LEU A 465 -12.33 28.36 -16.84
C LEU A 465 -13.40 28.62 -15.78
N ALA A 466 -14.11 29.76 -15.85
CA ALA A 466 -15.20 30.06 -14.92
C ALA A 466 -16.35 29.05 -15.01
N ARG A 467 -16.71 28.60 -16.23
CA ARG A 467 -17.70 27.52 -16.40
C ARG A 467 -17.23 26.20 -15.83
N LEU A 468 -15.96 25.81 -16.07
CA LEU A 468 -15.40 24.59 -15.56
C LEU A 468 -15.30 24.59 -14.03
N ALA A 469 -14.87 25.70 -13.42
CA ALA A 469 -14.72 25.81 -11.98
C ALA A 469 -16.04 25.58 -11.22
N THR A 470 -17.18 25.97 -11.82
CA THR A 470 -18.49 25.86 -11.18
C THR A 470 -19.32 24.66 -11.64
N GLY A 471 -19.14 24.17 -12.87
CA GLY A 471 -20.06 23.25 -13.52
C GLY A 471 -19.47 21.95 -14.05
N ASP A 472 -18.14 21.75 -14.03
CA ASP A 472 -17.57 20.49 -14.51
C ASP A 472 -17.94 19.30 -13.60
N GLY A 473 -18.24 18.15 -14.19
CA GLY A 473 -18.55 16.92 -13.46
C GLY A 473 -17.39 16.43 -12.59
N SER A 474 -16.14 16.71 -13.00
CA SER A 474 -14.94 16.26 -12.29
C SER A 474 -14.49 17.27 -11.21
N PRO A 475 -14.34 16.83 -9.94
CA PRO A 475 -13.78 17.67 -8.89
C PRO A 475 -12.34 18.15 -9.19
N ARG A 476 -11.56 17.32 -9.90
CA ARG A 476 -10.17 17.67 -10.27
C ARG A 476 -10.14 18.80 -11.28
N VAL A 477 -10.99 18.75 -12.30
CA VAL A 477 -11.10 19.81 -13.31
C VAL A 477 -11.60 21.10 -12.68
N ARG A 478 -12.65 21.02 -11.83
CA ARG A 478 -13.14 22.21 -11.10
C ARG A 478 -12.03 22.89 -10.31
N ARG A 479 -11.23 22.11 -9.58
CA ARG A 479 -10.13 22.64 -8.77
C ARG A 479 -9.07 23.28 -9.65
N ALA A 480 -8.57 22.58 -10.68
CA ALA A 480 -7.55 23.12 -11.58
C ALA A 480 -8.01 24.43 -12.25
N ALA A 481 -9.29 24.50 -12.69
CA ALA A 481 -9.84 25.73 -13.25
C ALA A 481 -9.92 26.87 -12.20
N THR A 482 -10.25 26.56 -10.96
CA THR A 482 -10.25 27.51 -9.85
C THR A 482 -8.86 28.05 -9.56
N ASP A 483 -7.86 27.17 -9.49
CA ASP A 483 -6.46 27.52 -9.23
C ASP A 483 -5.95 28.54 -10.28
N VAL A 484 -6.28 28.33 -11.58
CA VAL A 484 -5.94 29.31 -12.63
C VAL A 484 -6.62 30.66 -12.42
N LEU A 485 -7.91 30.66 -12.06
CA LEU A 485 -8.66 31.90 -11.84
C LEU A 485 -8.13 32.67 -10.63
N GLU A 486 -7.71 31.97 -9.58
CA GLU A 486 -7.09 32.55 -8.39
C GLU A 486 -5.70 33.14 -8.74
N ALA A 487 -4.88 32.43 -9.52
CA ALA A 487 -3.60 32.95 -10.01
C ALA A 487 -3.75 34.23 -10.84
N LEU A 488 -4.81 34.32 -11.67
CA LEU A 488 -5.12 35.52 -12.45
C LEU A 488 -5.61 36.72 -11.61
N CYS A 489 -6.01 36.48 -10.36
CA CYS A 489 -6.45 37.51 -9.43
C CYS A 489 -5.35 37.91 -8.41
N ALA A 490 -4.27 37.12 -8.31
CA ALA A 490 -3.15 37.44 -7.44
C ALA A 490 -2.44 38.72 -7.92
N PRO A 491 -2.10 39.67 -7.03
CA PRO A 491 -1.33 40.83 -7.42
C PRO A 491 0.04 40.36 -7.91
N SER A 492 0.44 40.83 -9.09
CA SER A 492 1.77 40.57 -9.66
C SER A 492 2.82 40.96 -8.63
N SER A 493 3.55 40.00 -8.10
CA SER A 493 4.74 40.24 -7.27
C SER A 493 5.75 40.93 -8.17
N GLY A 494 5.84 42.28 -8.03
CA GLY A 494 6.75 43.11 -8.81
C GLY A 494 8.21 42.91 -8.42
#